data_65cfc40f81f83ae103a389a6115a4870
#
_entry.id   65cfc40f81f83ae103a389a6115a4870
#
_cell.length_a   1.000
_cell.length_b   1.000
_cell.length_c   1.000
_cell.angle_alpha   90.00
_cell.angle_beta   90.00
_cell.angle_gamma   90.00
#
_symmetry.space_group_name_H-M   'P 1'
#
loop_
_entity.id
_entity.type
_entity.pdbx_description
1 polymer ?
#
loop_
_entity_poly.entity_id
_entity_poly.type
_entity_poly.pdbx_seq_one_letter_code
_entity_poly.pdbx_strand_id
1 'polypeptide(L)'
;EVQAKNKVILATVKGDIHDIGKNIVKVLLENYSFDVIDLGKDVPPEVIVDTAVEQDIRLVGLSALMTTTVVSMEETIKLLRERKPECKVMVGGAVLNQDYADMIGADFYGKDAMQSVYYAQRVFEEE
;
A
#
# COMPACT_ATOMS: atom_id res chain seq x y z
N GLU A 1 -13.87 3.33 17.25
CA GLU A 1 -12.97 2.28 17.74
C GLU A 1 -12.84 1.15 16.73
N VAL A 2 -13.95 0.67 16.26
CA VAL A 2 -13.94 -0.42 15.28
C VAL A 2 -13.28 0.06 13.99
N GLN A 3 -13.54 1.28 13.62
CA GLN A 3 -13.02 1.83 12.37
C GLN A 3 -11.50 1.85 12.34
N ALA A 4 -10.85 2.05 13.47
CA ALA A 4 -9.39 2.11 13.50
C ALA A 4 -8.76 0.83 12.96
N LYS A 5 -9.42 -0.31 13.16
CA LYS A 5 -8.90 -1.60 12.71
C LYS A 5 -8.93 -1.76 11.19
N ASN A 6 -9.79 -0.99 10.52
CA ASN A 6 -10.00 -1.18 9.09
C ASN A 6 -9.37 -0.08 8.25
N LYS A 7 -8.44 0.67 8.81
CA LYS A 7 -7.79 1.75 8.07
C LYS A 7 -6.68 1.20 7.19
N VAL A 8 -6.68 1.62 5.92
CA VAL A 8 -5.68 1.23 4.93
C VAL A 8 -5.16 2.49 4.27
N ILE A 9 -3.85 2.67 4.22
CA ILE A 9 -3.25 3.75 3.46
C ILE A 9 -3.04 3.28 2.03
N LEU A 10 -3.40 4.13 1.07
CA LEU A 10 -3.07 3.93 -0.34
C LEU A 10 -2.29 5.13 -0.85
N ALA A 11 -1.25 4.86 -1.63
CA ALA A 11 -0.44 5.92 -2.21
C ALA A 11 0.22 5.45 -3.49
N THR A 12 0.34 6.35 -4.46
CA THR A 12 1.22 6.17 -5.62
C THR A 12 2.56 6.77 -5.24
N VAL A 13 3.63 6.02 -5.44
CA VAL A 13 4.93 6.36 -4.86
C VAL A 13 5.55 7.60 -5.51
N LYS A 14 6.54 8.15 -4.83
CA LYS A 14 7.23 9.37 -5.27
C LYS A 14 7.71 9.23 -6.71
N GLY A 15 7.46 10.25 -7.48
CA GLY A 15 7.86 10.31 -8.89
C GLY A 15 6.84 9.72 -9.84
N ASP A 16 5.79 9.08 -9.32
CA ASP A 16 4.80 8.42 -10.17
C ASP A 16 3.46 9.13 -10.04
N ILE A 17 2.85 9.43 -11.18
CA ILE A 17 1.56 10.11 -11.20
C ILE A 17 0.43 9.21 -11.72
N HIS A 18 0.73 7.93 -11.97
CA HIS A 18 -0.25 7.00 -12.54
C HIS A 18 -1.05 6.37 -11.42
N ASP A 19 -2.21 6.93 -11.12
CA ASP A 19 -2.97 6.50 -9.95
C ASP A 19 -4.33 5.87 -10.26
N ILE A 20 -4.59 5.55 -11.53
CA ILE A 20 -5.87 4.92 -11.89
C ILE A 20 -6.04 3.59 -11.16
N GLY A 21 -5.00 2.75 -11.16
CA GLY A 21 -5.07 1.46 -10.47
C GLY A 21 -5.28 1.61 -8.99
N LYS A 22 -4.59 2.58 -8.37
CA LYS A 22 -4.75 2.86 -6.96
C LYS A 22 -6.20 3.28 -6.66
N ASN A 23 -6.77 4.11 -7.50
CA ASN A 23 -8.14 4.60 -7.29
C ASN A 23 -9.16 3.47 -7.43
N ILE A 24 -8.92 2.51 -8.29
CA ILE A 24 -9.79 1.34 -8.41
C ILE A 24 -9.76 0.54 -7.11
N VAL A 25 -8.57 0.30 -6.57
CA VAL A 25 -8.41 -0.40 -5.30
C VAL A 25 -9.13 0.35 -4.19
N LYS A 26 -9.00 1.68 -4.18
CA LYS A 26 -9.66 2.51 -3.17
C LYS A 26 -11.17 2.28 -3.18
N VAL A 27 -11.79 2.36 -4.36
CA VAL A 27 -13.24 2.19 -4.46
C VAL A 27 -13.65 0.81 -3.97
N LEU A 28 -12.92 -0.22 -4.37
CA LEU A 28 -13.25 -1.58 -3.95
C LEU A 28 -13.10 -1.78 -2.45
N LEU A 29 -12.02 -1.26 -1.88
CA LEU A 29 -11.83 -1.36 -0.43
C LEU A 29 -12.95 -0.65 0.32
N GLU A 30 -13.34 0.53 -0.15
CA GLU A 30 -14.44 1.28 0.48
C GLU A 30 -15.75 0.51 0.40
N ASN A 31 -15.98 -0.18 -0.72
CA ASN A 31 -17.18 -1.00 -0.87
C ASN A 31 -17.19 -2.20 0.09
N TYR A 32 -16.03 -2.62 0.56
CA TYR A 32 -15.90 -3.71 1.52
C TYR A 32 -15.70 -3.20 2.95
N SER A 33 -16.08 -1.94 3.19
CA SER A 33 -16.12 -1.33 4.52
C SER A 33 -14.76 -1.00 5.11
N PHE A 34 -13.74 -0.87 4.27
CA PHE A 34 -12.45 -0.36 4.75
C PHE A 34 -12.46 1.17 4.72
N ASP A 35 -11.76 1.75 5.69
CA ASP A 35 -11.55 3.18 5.76
C ASP A 35 -10.23 3.50 5.05
N VAL A 36 -10.29 4.06 3.86
CA VAL A 36 -9.11 4.29 3.04
C VAL A 36 -8.58 5.69 3.26
N ILE A 37 -7.30 5.77 3.62
CA ILE A 37 -6.58 7.03 3.68
C ILE A 37 -5.78 7.13 2.39
N ASP A 38 -6.31 7.88 1.44
CA ASP A 38 -5.69 8.03 0.11
C ASP A 38 -4.76 9.23 0.15
N LEU A 39 -3.47 8.97 0.14
CA LEU A 39 -2.47 10.03 0.17
C LEU A 39 -2.20 10.63 -1.21
N GLY A 40 -2.74 10.01 -2.25
CA GLY A 40 -2.63 10.55 -3.59
C GLY A 40 -1.48 9.97 -4.38
N LYS A 41 -0.90 10.80 -5.22
CA LYS A 41 0.18 10.39 -6.12
C LYS A 41 1.43 11.22 -5.84
N ASP A 42 2.57 10.71 -6.33
CA ASP A 42 3.87 11.38 -6.12
C ASP A 42 4.11 11.63 -4.63
N VAL A 43 3.91 10.57 -3.82
CA VAL A 43 3.94 10.72 -2.36
C VAL A 43 5.31 10.29 -1.82
N PRO A 44 6.02 11.19 -1.14
CA PRO A 44 7.33 10.85 -0.58
C PRO A 44 7.24 9.74 0.46
N PRO A 45 8.29 8.90 0.59
CA PRO A 45 8.28 7.82 1.59
C PRO A 45 8.00 8.32 3.01
N GLU A 46 8.55 9.47 3.37
CA GLU A 46 8.37 10.01 4.73
C GLU A 46 6.91 10.32 5.03
N VAL A 47 6.18 10.84 4.06
CA VAL A 47 4.76 11.15 4.26
C VAL A 47 3.95 9.88 4.52
N ILE A 48 4.23 8.84 3.75
CA ILE A 48 3.54 7.56 3.92
C ILE A 48 3.84 6.97 5.30
N VAL A 49 5.11 6.95 5.66
CA VAL A 49 5.53 6.32 6.91
C VAL A 49 5.08 7.13 8.12
N ASP A 50 5.18 8.46 8.06
CA ASP A 50 4.71 9.30 9.15
C ASP A 50 3.21 9.08 9.40
N THR A 51 2.42 9.00 8.33
CA THR A 51 0.98 8.77 8.46
C THR A 51 0.73 7.40 9.08
N ALA A 52 1.47 6.38 8.65
CA ALA A 52 1.30 5.03 9.18
C ALA A 52 1.61 4.97 10.67
N VAL A 53 2.65 5.67 11.11
CA VAL A 53 3.02 5.71 12.52
C VAL A 53 1.98 6.50 13.33
N GLU A 54 1.61 7.67 12.84
CA GLU A 54 0.68 8.54 13.57
C GLU A 54 -0.68 7.91 13.76
N GLN A 55 -1.18 7.19 12.78
CA GLN A 55 -2.52 6.62 12.83
C GLN A 55 -2.52 5.13 13.13
N ASP A 56 -1.36 4.57 13.46
CA ASP A 56 -1.22 3.15 13.82
C ASP A 56 -1.81 2.25 12.74
N ILE A 57 -1.35 2.46 11.51
CA ILE A 57 -1.86 1.75 10.34
C ILE A 57 -1.24 0.36 10.25
N ARG A 58 -2.04 -0.64 9.92
CA ARG A 58 -1.58 -2.01 9.79
C ARG A 58 -1.33 -2.46 8.37
N LEU A 59 -1.88 -1.74 7.40
CA LEU A 59 -1.76 -2.12 6.00
C LEU A 59 -1.58 -0.87 5.14
N VAL A 60 -0.54 -0.90 4.32
CA VAL A 60 -0.24 0.16 3.36
C VAL A 60 -0.23 -0.47 1.97
N GLY A 61 -0.95 0.14 1.03
CA GLY A 61 -0.92 -0.26 -0.38
C GLY A 61 -0.17 0.77 -1.20
N LEU A 62 0.79 0.32 -1.96
CA LEU A 62 1.62 1.19 -2.79
C LEU A 62 1.46 0.82 -4.25
N SER A 63 1.44 1.82 -5.13
CA SER A 63 1.40 1.57 -6.56
C SER A 63 2.53 2.29 -7.28
N ALA A 64 3.04 1.65 -8.33
CA ALA A 64 4.04 2.22 -9.22
C ALA A 64 3.82 1.65 -10.61
N LEU A 65 4.01 2.48 -11.64
CA LEU A 65 3.80 2.03 -13.02
C LEU A 65 5.10 2.03 -13.81
N MET A 66 6.17 2.65 -13.32
CA MET A 66 7.43 2.78 -14.03
C MET A 66 8.56 2.10 -13.28
N THR A 67 9.52 1.53 -14.04
CA THR A 67 10.68 0.91 -13.41
C THR A 67 11.45 1.90 -12.55
N THR A 68 11.50 3.17 -12.97
CA THR A 68 12.20 4.20 -12.22
C THR A 68 11.54 4.49 -10.87
N THR A 69 10.23 4.29 -10.75
CA THR A 69 9.53 4.60 -9.51
C THR A 69 9.43 3.40 -8.57
N VAL A 70 9.78 2.21 -9.03
CA VAL A 70 9.87 1.05 -8.13
C VAL A 70 10.95 1.27 -7.08
N VAL A 71 11.99 2.05 -7.41
CA VAL A 71 13.02 2.41 -6.44
C VAL A 71 12.39 3.15 -5.25
N SER A 72 11.49 4.09 -5.52
CA SER A 72 10.79 4.82 -4.46
C SER A 72 9.89 3.89 -3.64
N MET A 73 9.30 2.91 -4.29
CA MET A 73 8.49 1.90 -3.60
C MET A 73 9.36 1.11 -2.62
N GLU A 74 10.53 0.69 -3.07
CA GLU A 74 11.47 -0.04 -2.21
C GLU A 74 11.92 0.80 -1.03
N GLU A 75 12.22 2.08 -1.27
CA GLU A 75 12.61 2.99 -0.19
C GLU A 75 11.51 3.13 0.85
N THR A 76 10.28 3.23 0.38
CA THR A 76 9.13 3.34 1.28
C THR A 76 9.00 2.11 2.16
N ILE A 77 9.14 0.93 1.55
CA ILE A 77 9.05 -0.32 2.30
C ILE A 77 10.15 -0.41 3.35
N LYS A 78 11.38 -0.06 2.97
CA LYS A 78 12.50 -0.11 3.92
C LYS A 78 12.25 0.80 5.11
N LEU A 79 11.75 1.99 4.85
CA LEU A 79 11.50 2.95 5.93
C LEU A 79 10.36 2.46 6.84
N LEU A 80 9.33 1.84 6.25
CA LEU A 80 8.26 1.24 7.04
C LEU A 80 8.79 0.14 7.95
N ARG A 81 9.69 -0.71 7.43
CA ARG A 81 10.26 -1.80 8.24
C ARG A 81 11.02 -1.27 9.45
N GLU A 82 11.66 -0.10 9.29
CA GLU A 82 12.41 0.51 10.39
C GLU A 82 11.50 1.14 11.42
N ARG A 83 10.45 1.82 10.97
CA ARG A 83 9.65 2.65 11.87
C ARG A 83 8.34 2.01 12.29
N LYS A 84 7.80 1.08 11.52
CA LYS A 84 6.55 0.40 11.84
C LYS A 84 6.61 -1.03 11.30
N PRO A 85 7.49 -1.87 11.89
CA PRO A 85 7.75 -3.21 11.33
C PRO A 85 6.54 -4.12 11.28
N GLU A 86 5.53 -3.90 12.12
CA GLU A 86 4.34 -4.73 12.10
C GLU A 86 3.37 -4.37 10.98
N CYS A 87 3.60 -3.25 10.29
CA CYS A 87 2.73 -2.82 9.18
C CYS A 87 2.98 -3.71 7.96
N LYS A 88 1.90 -4.25 7.40
CA LYS A 88 2.01 -5.02 6.16
C LYS A 88 1.97 -4.12 4.96
N VAL A 89 2.64 -4.53 3.89
CA VAL A 89 2.71 -3.74 2.66
C VAL A 89 2.27 -4.59 1.49
N MET A 90 1.25 -4.11 0.77
CA MET A 90 0.85 -4.70 -0.49
C MET A 90 1.21 -3.76 -1.62
N VAL A 91 1.58 -4.30 -2.75
CA VAL A 91 2.03 -3.51 -3.91
C VAL A 91 1.28 -3.94 -5.15
N GLY A 92 1.16 -3.01 -6.09
CA GLY A 92 0.53 -3.27 -7.39
C GLY A 92 1.05 -2.30 -8.44
N GLY A 93 0.75 -2.62 -9.69
CA GLY A 93 1.14 -1.80 -10.82
C GLY A 93 1.67 -2.64 -11.96
N ALA A 94 1.48 -2.15 -13.19
CA ALA A 94 1.78 -2.93 -14.38
C ALA A 94 3.26 -3.30 -14.52
N VAL A 95 4.15 -2.51 -13.92
CA VAL A 95 5.60 -2.77 -13.99
C VAL A 95 6.02 -3.90 -13.06
N LEU A 96 5.17 -4.28 -12.11
CA LEU A 96 5.52 -5.25 -11.08
C LEU A 96 5.13 -6.67 -11.49
N ASN A 97 5.80 -7.62 -10.87
CA ASN A 97 5.41 -9.03 -10.88
C ASN A 97 5.79 -9.59 -9.51
N GLN A 98 5.52 -10.87 -9.30
CA GLN A 98 5.78 -11.48 -7.99
C GLN A 98 7.25 -11.44 -7.63
N ASP A 99 8.13 -11.73 -8.59
CA ASP A 99 9.57 -11.74 -8.31
C ASP A 99 10.06 -10.36 -7.90
N TYR A 100 9.59 -9.34 -8.59
CA TYR A 100 9.96 -7.96 -8.28
C TYR A 100 9.46 -7.55 -6.90
N ALA A 101 8.21 -7.89 -6.60
CA ALA A 101 7.62 -7.58 -5.29
C ALA A 101 8.40 -8.25 -4.17
N ASP A 102 8.80 -9.51 -4.36
CA ASP A 102 9.61 -10.22 -3.38
C ASP A 102 10.95 -9.54 -3.16
N MET A 103 11.57 -9.11 -4.26
CA MET A 103 12.89 -8.48 -4.21
C MET A 103 12.87 -7.18 -3.41
N ILE A 104 11.82 -6.40 -3.53
CA ILE A 104 11.73 -5.13 -2.80
C ILE A 104 11.15 -5.27 -1.40
N GLY A 105 10.80 -6.48 -0.99
CA GLY A 105 10.39 -6.74 0.39
C GLY A 105 8.92 -6.55 0.69
N ALA A 106 8.06 -6.55 -0.33
CA ALA A 106 6.62 -6.43 -0.13
C ALA A 106 6.06 -7.70 0.50
N ASP A 107 4.99 -7.55 1.28
CA ASP A 107 4.30 -8.70 1.86
C ASP A 107 3.34 -9.35 0.89
N PHE A 108 2.83 -8.59 -0.06
CA PHE A 108 1.84 -9.10 -1.01
C PHE A 108 1.91 -8.34 -2.32
N TYR A 109 1.77 -9.06 -3.43
CA TYR A 109 1.64 -8.49 -4.75
C TYR A 109 0.22 -8.77 -5.27
N GLY A 110 -0.55 -7.72 -5.51
CA GLY A 110 -1.88 -7.83 -6.07
C GLY A 110 -1.84 -7.74 -7.57
N LYS A 111 -2.11 -8.86 -8.24
CA LYS A 111 -2.14 -8.88 -9.70
C LYS A 111 -3.33 -8.10 -10.24
N ASP A 112 -4.42 -8.07 -9.48
CA ASP A 112 -5.58 -7.24 -9.80
C ASP A 112 -6.13 -6.64 -8.51
N ALA A 113 -7.09 -5.71 -8.69
CA ALA A 113 -7.58 -4.93 -7.55
C ALA A 113 -8.30 -5.79 -6.52
N MET A 114 -9.03 -6.82 -6.95
CA MET A 114 -9.75 -7.65 -5.99
C MET A 114 -8.82 -8.49 -5.13
N GLN A 115 -7.67 -8.89 -5.66
CA GLN A 115 -6.69 -9.59 -4.83
C GLN A 115 -6.23 -8.73 -3.66
N SER A 116 -6.09 -7.42 -3.89
CA SER A 116 -5.73 -6.50 -2.82
C SER A 116 -6.81 -6.46 -1.74
N VAL A 117 -8.08 -6.48 -2.14
CA VAL A 117 -9.19 -6.52 -1.18
C VAL A 117 -9.14 -7.80 -0.34
N TYR A 118 -8.93 -8.94 -0.99
CA TYR A 118 -8.87 -10.21 -0.27
C TYR A 118 -7.69 -10.24 0.70
N TYR A 119 -6.56 -9.69 0.31
CA TYR A 119 -5.41 -9.62 1.20
C TYR A 119 -5.72 -8.72 2.42
N ALA A 120 -6.35 -7.57 2.16
CA ALA A 120 -6.72 -6.67 3.26
C ALA A 120 -7.64 -7.37 4.24
N GLN A 121 -8.61 -8.12 3.74
CA GLN A 121 -9.50 -8.87 4.62
C GLN A 121 -8.73 -9.84 5.50
N ARG A 122 -7.75 -10.53 4.93
CA ARG A 122 -6.94 -11.48 5.71
C ARG A 122 -6.10 -10.78 6.77
N VAL A 123 -5.51 -9.64 6.43
CA VAL A 123 -4.68 -8.90 7.37
C VAL A 123 -5.47 -8.53 8.62
N PHE A 124 -6.68 -8.04 8.44
CA PHE A 124 -7.48 -7.59 9.57
C PHE A 124 -8.20 -8.71 10.28
N GLU A 125 -8.40 -9.86 9.64
CA GLU A 125 -8.98 -11.03 10.30
C GLU A 125 -8.01 -11.71 11.25
N GLU A 126 -6.72 -11.63 10.94
CA GLU A 126 -5.69 -12.34 11.71
C GLU A 126 -5.41 -11.68 13.05
N GLU A 127 -6.11 -10.65 13.36
CA GLU A 127 -5.97 -10.00 14.64
C GLU A 127 -6.95 -10.50 15.64
#